data_2605f458eb1f157cedb43e877e626286
#
_entry.id   2605f458eb1f157cedb43e877e626286
#
_cell.length_a   1.000
_cell.length_b   1.000
_cell.length_c   1.000
_cell.angle_alpha   90.00
_cell.angle_beta   90.00
_cell.angle_gamma   90.00
#
_symmetry.space_group_name_H-M   'P 1'
#
loop_
_entity.id
_entity.type
_entity.pdbx_description
1 polymer ?
#
loop_
_entity_poly.entity_id
_entity_poly.type
_entity_poly.pdbx_seq_one_letter_code
_entity_poly.pdbx_strand_id
1 'polypeptide(L)'
;MDDTKDTIINGIDYSEKIADAIRFFWRRKQKQLSESGDTSNRGAVVGGKQMDGFVELLKEVACNAGIPAEFIITDKNYLPGFFRSSKDWDMLVVSPSGKLVAAVELKSQVGSYGNNFNNRTEEALGSAVDLWTAFREGQFPGQPAPWVGWLMVC
;
A
#
# COMPACT_ATOMS: atom_id res chain seq x y z
N MET A 1 -24.82 -14.70 3.09
CA MET A 1 -24.04 -13.92 2.12
C MET A 1 -22.90 -14.82 1.72
N ASP A 2 -22.76 -15.12 0.44
CA ASP A 2 -21.70 -16.04 -0.02
C ASP A 2 -20.39 -15.24 -0.16
N ASP A 3 -19.59 -15.23 0.90
CA ASP A 3 -18.34 -14.47 0.99
C ASP A 3 -17.22 -14.99 0.06
N THR A 4 -17.49 -16.11 -0.65
CA THR A 4 -16.48 -16.75 -1.51
C THR A 4 -16.25 -16.05 -2.85
N LYS A 5 -17.16 -15.19 -3.29
CA LYS A 5 -17.04 -14.49 -4.59
C LYS A 5 -16.09 -13.29 -4.56
N ASP A 6 -15.89 -12.68 -3.39
CA ASP A 6 -15.09 -11.45 -3.26
C ASP A 6 -13.58 -11.71 -3.22
N THR A 7 -13.18 -12.99 -3.09
CA THR A 7 -11.75 -13.40 -3.08
C THR A 7 -11.24 -13.88 -4.44
N ILE A 8 -12.13 -13.96 -5.45
CA ILE A 8 -11.78 -14.43 -6.80
C ILE A 8 -11.46 -13.24 -7.71
N ILE A 9 -10.21 -13.13 -8.15
CA ILE A 9 -9.75 -12.12 -9.11
C ILE A 9 -9.23 -12.83 -10.35
N ASN A 10 -9.77 -12.51 -11.53
CA ASN A 10 -9.42 -13.15 -12.80
C ASN A 10 -9.49 -14.69 -12.77
N GLY A 11 -10.46 -15.26 -12.02
CA GLY A 11 -10.64 -16.70 -11.89
C GLY A 11 -9.68 -17.38 -10.91
N ILE A 12 -8.84 -16.64 -10.21
CA ILE A 12 -7.92 -17.15 -9.19
C ILE A 12 -8.51 -16.83 -7.81
N ASP A 13 -8.63 -17.85 -6.96
CA ASP A 13 -9.06 -17.67 -5.57
C ASP A 13 -7.87 -17.27 -4.68
N TYR A 14 -7.97 -16.12 -4.05
CA TYR A 14 -6.97 -15.58 -3.14
C TYR A 14 -7.33 -15.74 -1.65
N SER A 15 -8.38 -16.48 -1.30
CA SER A 15 -8.85 -16.62 0.09
C SER A 15 -7.76 -17.05 1.06
N GLU A 16 -6.99 -18.08 0.72
CA GLU A 16 -5.85 -18.56 1.54
C GLU A 16 -4.73 -17.51 1.63
N LYS A 17 -4.42 -16.83 0.54
CA LYS A 17 -3.38 -15.79 0.50
C LYS A 17 -3.77 -14.57 1.35
N ILE A 18 -5.04 -14.17 1.30
CA ILE A 18 -5.59 -13.11 2.15
C ILE A 18 -5.50 -13.53 3.62
N ALA A 19 -5.90 -14.77 3.94
CA ALA A 19 -5.82 -15.30 5.29
C ALA A 19 -4.36 -15.35 5.79
N ASP A 20 -3.39 -15.70 4.94
CA ASP A 20 -1.97 -15.67 5.29
C ASP A 20 -1.46 -14.26 5.55
N ALA A 21 -1.82 -13.28 4.73
CA ALA A 21 -1.47 -11.88 4.93
C ALA A 21 -2.03 -11.35 6.27
N ILE A 22 -3.29 -11.70 6.60
CA ILE A 22 -3.92 -11.35 7.88
C ILE A 22 -3.18 -12.04 9.05
N ARG A 23 -2.88 -13.33 8.94
CA ARG A 23 -2.13 -14.06 9.97
C ARG A 23 -0.73 -13.44 10.19
N PHE A 24 -0.04 -13.08 9.11
CA PHE A 24 1.25 -12.41 9.17
C PHE A 24 1.14 -11.06 9.91
N PHE A 25 0.16 -10.24 9.52
CA PHE A 25 -0.11 -8.94 10.15
C PHE A 25 -0.28 -9.07 11.66
N TRP A 26 -1.16 -9.96 12.12
CA TRP A 26 -1.43 -10.12 13.55
C TRP A 26 -0.25 -10.69 14.33
N ARG A 27 0.52 -11.63 13.77
CA ARG A 27 1.75 -12.12 14.40
C ARG A 27 2.76 -11.00 14.60
N ARG A 28 2.97 -10.14 13.61
CA ARG A 28 3.86 -8.97 13.70
C ARG A 28 3.35 -7.97 14.73
N LYS A 29 2.04 -7.72 14.75
CA LYS A 29 1.42 -6.79 15.69
C LYS A 29 1.53 -7.27 17.13
N GLN A 30 1.29 -8.54 17.41
CA GLN A 30 1.47 -9.15 18.72
C GLN A 30 2.91 -9.05 19.21
N LYS A 31 3.88 -9.34 18.33
CA LYS A 31 5.29 -9.20 18.66
C LYS A 31 5.65 -7.75 19.02
N GLN A 32 5.18 -6.78 18.26
CA GLN A 32 5.37 -5.36 18.54
C GLN A 32 4.80 -4.97 19.91
N LEU A 33 3.60 -5.46 20.28
CA LEU A 33 2.98 -5.18 21.57
C LEU A 33 3.73 -5.81 22.73
N SER A 34 4.30 -7.01 22.56
CA SER A 34 5.09 -7.68 23.60
C SER A 34 6.47 -7.06 23.82
N GLU A 35 7.04 -6.43 22.78
CA GLU A 35 8.35 -5.77 22.83
C GLU A 35 8.26 -4.27 23.21
N SER A 36 7.08 -3.66 23.18
CA SER A 36 6.86 -2.22 23.46
C SER A 36 6.87 -1.85 24.96
N GLY A 37 7.36 -2.72 25.82
CA GLY A 37 7.74 -2.35 27.20
C GLY A 37 8.93 -1.37 27.29
N ASP A 38 9.60 -1.07 26.19
CA ASP A 38 10.71 -0.12 26.10
C ASP A 38 10.37 1.00 25.09
N THR A 39 10.16 2.21 25.60
CA THR A 39 9.66 3.39 24.90
C THR A 39 10.67 4.08 23.99
N SER A 40 11.47 3.35 23.23
CA SER A 40 12.43 3.96 22.30
C SER A 40 11.94 3.92 20.84
N ASN A 41 12.41 4.86 20.02
CA ASN A 41 12.11 5.10 18.59
C ASN A 41 12.11 3.86 17.65
N ARG A 42 12.34 2.65 18.16
CA ARG A 42 12.27 1.39 17.41
C ARG A 42 10.83 1.01 17.02
N GLY A 43 9.81 1.53 17.70
CA GLY A 43 8.41 1.22 17.42
C GLY A 43 7.94 1.69 16.03
N ALA A 44 8.48 2.79 15.50
CA ALA A 44 8.08 3.32 14.19
C ALA A 44 8.64 2.51 13.02
N VAL A 45 9.88 2.01 13.12
CA VAL A 45 10.52 1.19 12.06
C VAL A 45 9.92 -0.23 12.00
N VAL A 46 9.48 -0.77 13.14
CA VAL A 46 8.81 -2.08 13.20
C VAL A 46 7.36 -1.98 12.73
N GLY A 47 6.75 -0.81 12.82
CA GLY A 47 5.35 -0.55 12.43
C GLY A 47 5.07 -0.70 10.92
N GLY A 48 6.07 -0.49 10.04
CA GLY A 48 5.91 -0.68 8.58
C GLY A 48 5.85 -2.17 8.18
N LYS A 49 6.66 -2.99 8.79
CA LYS A 49 6.83 -4.41 8.41
C LYS A 49 5.61 -5.31 8.64
N GLN A 50 4.61 -4.86 9.37
CA GLN A 50 3.37 -5.62 9.54
C GLN A 50 2.52 -5.69 8.27
N MET A 51 2.70 -4.72 7.35
CA MET A 51 1.98 -4.66 6.08
C MET A 51 2.67 -5.45 4.95
N ASP A 52 3.90 -5.97 5.16
CA ASP A 52 4.67 -6.68 4.14
C ASP A 52 3.90 -7.86 3.52
N GLY A 53 3.09 -8.58 4.32
CA GLY A 53 2.24 -9.67 3.82
C GLY A 53 1.19 -9.20 2.81
N PHE A 54 0.65 -7.99 2.98
CA PHE A 54 -0.29 -7.40 2.02
C PHE A 54 0.42 -6.83 0.79
N VAL A 55 1.63 -6.31 0.93
CA VAL A 55 2.46 -5.90 -0.22
C VAL A 55 2.74 -7.10 -1.12
N GLU A 56 3.17 -8.22 -0.55
CA GLU A 56 3.43 -9.45 -1.31
C GLU A 56 2.15 -10.02 -1.96
N LEU A 57 1.01 -9.97 -1.27
CA LEU A 57 -0.29 -10.34 -1.84
C LEU A 57 -0.64 -9.49 -3.06
N LEU A 58 -0.53 -8.17 -2.95
CA LEU A 58 -0.82 -7.25 -4.06
C LEU A 58 0.13 -7.44 -5.23
N LYS A 59 1.41 -7.69 -4.96
CA LYS A 59 2.40 -8.04 -5.97
C LYS A 59 2.05 -9.32 -6.72
N GLU A 60 1.62 -10.37 -6.00
CA GLU A 60 1.17 -11.61 -6.62
C GLU A 60 -0.08 -11.39 -7.49
N VAL A 61 -1.07 -10.62 -6.99
CA VAL A 61 -2.26 -10.25 -7.77
C VAL A 61 -1.87 -9.54 -9.07
N ALA A 62 -0.94 -8.58 -8.98
CA ALA A 62 -0.46 -7.84 -10.15
C ALA A 62 0.29 -8.75 -11.15
N CYS A 63 1.14 -9.66 -10.65
CA CYS A 63 1.83 -10.64 -11.49
C CYS A 63 0.84 -11.58 -12.21
N ASN A 64 -0.17 -12.08 -11.50
CA ASN A 64 -1.21 -12.95 -12.06
C ASN A 64 -2.13 -12.20 -13.04
N ALA A 65 -2.21 -10.88 -12.92
CA ALA A 65 -2.87 -10.01 -13.91
C ALA A 65 -1.99 -9.72 -15.15
N GLY A 66 -0.78 -10.30 -15.22
CA GLY A 66 0.11 -10.19 -16.38
C GLY A 66 1.16 -9.08 -16.27
N ILE A 67 1.35 -8.47 -15.10
CA ILE A 67 2.41 -7.49 -14.89
C ILE A 67 3.69 -8.22 -14.47
N PRO A 68 4.79 -8.15 -15.27
CA PRO A 68 6.06 -8.75 -14.88
C PRO A 68 6.60 -8.16 -13.56
N ALA A 69 7.20 -9.00 -12.73
CA ALA A 69 7.62 -8.62 -11.37
C ALA A 69 8.65 -7.47 -11.34
N GLU A 70 9.47 -7.34 -12.39
CA GLU A 70 10.45 -6.26 -12.54
C GLU A 70 9.83 -4.86 -12.71
N PHE A 71 8.53 -4.79 -13.04
CA PHE A 71 7.79 -3.53 -13.14
C PHE A 71 6.98 -3.20 -11.88
N ILE A 72 7.08 -4.03 -10.83
CA ILE A 72 6.46 -3.82 -9.53
C ILE A 72 7.54 -3.43 -8.54
N ILE A 73 7.55 -2.18 -8.11
CA ILE A 73 8.59 -1.60 -7.27
C ILE A 73 8.07 -1.48 -5.84
N THR A 74 8.74 -2.11 -4.89
CA THR A 74 8.41 -2.09 -3.45
C THR A 74 9.57 -1.62 -2.58
N ASP A 75 10.66 -1.14 -3.20
CA ASP A 75 11.83 -0.54 -2.54
C ASP A 75 12.24 0.70 -3.31
N LYS A 76 12.63 1.77 -2.59
CA LYS A 76 13.00 3.07 -3.20
C LYS A 76 11.91 3.65 -4.11
N ASN A 77 10.69 3.53 -3.68
CA ASN A 77 9.45 3.83 -4.40
C ASN A 77 8.98 5.28 -4.18
N TYR A 78 9.92 6.23 -4.28
CA TYR A 78 9.64 7.65 -4.14
C TYR A 78 9.10 8.25 -5.43
N LEU A 79 7.99 8.98 -5.32
CA LEU A 79 7.45 9.81 -6.40
C LEU A 79 7.51 11.28 -6.02
N PRO A 80 7.73 12.19 -6.98
CA PRO A 80 7.59 13.61 -6.72
C PRO A 80 6.15 13.96 -6.38
N GLY A 81 5.95 14.84 -5.42
CA GLY A 81 4.67 15.44 -5.12
C GLY A 81 4.58 16.87 -5.69
N PHE A 82 3.39 17.47 -5.63
CA PHE A 82 3.21 18.89 -5.93
C PHE A 82 3.38 19.76 -4.68
N PHE A 83 2.77 19.35 -3.57
CA PHE A 83 2.82 20.07 -2.30
C PHE A 83 3.96 19.63 -1.40
N ARG A 84 4.70 18.58 -1.79
CA ARG A 84 5.88 18.04 -1.10
C ARG A 84 6.95 17.65 -2.12
N SER A 85 8.21 17.60 -1.69
CA SER A 85 9.32 17.23 -2.57
C SER A 85 9.20 15.81 -3.11
N SER A 86 8.84 14.87 -2.24
CA SER A 86 8.61 13.47 -2.61
C SER A 86 7.75 12.75 -1.58
N LYS A 87 7.16 11.63 -1.99
CA LYS A 87 6.47 10.68 -1.13
C LYS A 87 6.98 9.27 -1.43
N ASP A 88 7.24 8.54 -0.37
CA ASP A 88 7.47 7.10 -0.39
C ASP A 88 6.11 6.38 -0.42
N TRP A 89 5.92 5.48 -1.38
CA TRP A 89 4.71 4.67 -1.56
C TRP A 89 5.03 3.22 -1.17
N ASP A 90 4.04 2.44 -0.80
CA ASP A 90 4.27 1.03 -0.43
C ASP A 90 4.49 0.14 -1.67
N MET A 91 3.84 0.46 -2.80
CA MET A 91 4.05 -0.23 -4.06
C MET A 91 3.82 0.71 -5.24
N LEU A 92 4.69 0.64 -6.23
CA LEU A 92 4.51 1.28 -7.54
C LEU A 92 4.47 0.23 -8.64
N VAL A 93 3.67 0.49 -9.67
CA VAL A 93 3.70 -0.25 -10.92
C VAL A 93 4.12 0.70 -12.02
N VAL A 94 5.13 0.31 -12.79
CA VAL A 94 5.62 1.07 -13.92
C VAL A 94 5.48 0.28 -15.22
N SER A 95 5.38 0.97 -16.35
CA SER A 95 5.40 0.32 -17.66
C SER A 95 6.85 0.02 -18.10
N PRO A 96 7.05 -0.82 -19.13
CA PRO A 96 8.38 -1.03 -19.74
C PRO A 96 9.05 0.25 -20.24
N SER A 97 8.26 1.29 -20.53
CA SER A 97 8.78 2.61 -20.94
C SER A 97 9.05 3.55 -19.76
N GLY A 98 8.98 3.05 -18.51
CA GLY A 98 9.23 3.82 -17.28
C GLY A 98 8.10 4.77 -16.89
N LYS A 99 6.89 4.63 -17.47
CA LYS A 99 5.72 5.44 -17.10
C LYS A 99 5.05 4.87 -15.86
N LEU A 100 4.64 5.73 -14.94
CA LEU A 100 3.89 5.32 -13.76
C LEU A 100 2.49 4.83 -14.18
N VAL A 101 2.16 3.60 -13.83
CA VAL A 101 0.85 2.96 -14.08
C VAL A 101 -0.01 3.04 -12.82
N ALA A 102 0.56 2.68 -11.68
CA ALA A 102 -0.15 2.71 -10.40
C ALA A 102 0.77 3.07 -9.23
N ALA A 103 0.19 3.71 -8.23
CA ALA A 103 0.79 3.94 -6.92
C ALA A 103 -0.16 3.47 -5.82
N VAL A 104 0.34 2.66 -4.90
CA VAL A 104 -0.46 2.04 -3.84
C VAL A 104 0.13 2.38 -2.48
N GLU A 105 -0.74 2.79 -1.58
CA GLU A 105 -0.43 3.05 -0.17
C GLU A 105 -1.18 2.06 0.71
N LEU A 106 -0.50 1.49 1.70
CA LEU A 106 -1.08 0.59 2.67
C LEU A 106 -1.03 1.20 4.07
N LYS A 107 -2.11 1.13 4.79
CA LYS A 107 -2.19 1.61 6.17
C LYS A 107 -2.87 0.59 7.06
N SER A 108 -2.54 0.61 8.33
CA SER A 108 -3.26 -0.16 9.34
C SER A 108 -3.75 0.72 10.47
N GLN A 109 -4.92 0.37 10.99
CA GLN A 109 -5.55 1.01 12.13
C GLN A 109 -5.98 -0.07 13.12
N VAL A 110 -5.23 -0.26 14.20
CA VAL A 110 -5.56 -1.20 15.27
C VAL A 110 -5.72 -0.42 16.57
N GLY A 111 -6.96 -0.29 17.02
CA GLY A 111 -7.32 0.53 18.19
C GLY A 111 -7.41 2.03 17.89
N SER A 112 -7.88 2.79 18.88
CA SER A 112 -8.05 4.26 18.82
C SER A 112 -8.81 4.76 17.59
N TYR A 113 -9.89 4.05 17.21
CA TYR A 113 -10.64 4.32 15.98
C TYR A 113 -11.22 5.74 15.90
N GLY A 114 -11.67 6.31 17.05
CA GLY A 114 -12.35 7.61 17.07
C GLY A 114 -11.49 8.79 16.60
N ASN A 115 -10.21 8.83 16.98
CA ASN A 115 -9.33 9.97 16.68
C ASN A 115 -8.44 9.74 15.46
N ASN A 116 -8.11 8.50 15.12
CA ASN A 116 -7.11 8.21 14.11
C ASN A 116 -7.71 7.83 12.75
N PHE A 117 -8.97 7.41 12.69
CA PHE A 117 -9.61 7.05 11.42
C PHE A 117 -9.71 8.25 10.47
N ASN A 118 -10.13 9.41 10.99
CA ASN A 118 -10.17 10.64 10.20
C ASN A 118 -8.80 11.02 9.67
N ASN A 119 -7.76 10.94 10.51
CA ASN A 119 -6.38 11.23 10.09
C ASN A 119 -5.92 10.30 8.95
N ARG A 120 -6.27 9.01 9.00
CA ARG A 120 -5.95 8.04 7.93
C ARG A 120 -6.67 8.37 6.63
N THR A 121 -7.92 8.79 6.73
CA THR A 121 -8.70 9.23 5.56
C THR A 121 -8.10 10.50 4.96
N GLU A 122 -7.74 11.49 5.79
CA GLU A 122 -7.08 12.72 5.35
C GLU A 122 -5.70 12.44 4.71
N GLU A 123 -4.91 11.52 5.27
CA GLU A 123 -3.63 11.08 4.67
C GLU A 123 -3.84 10.46 3.28
N ALA A 124 -4.86 9.61 3.12
CA ALA A 124 -5.18 8.99 1.84
C ALA A 124 -5.59 10.04 0.79
N LEU A 125 -6.54 10.90 1.15
CA LEU A 125 -7.01 11.98 0.28
C LEU A 125 -5.87 12.93 -0.06
N GLY A 126 -5.09 13.36 0.93
CA GLY A 126 -3.95 14.27 0.73
C GLY A 126 -2.90 13.67 -0.18
N SER A 127 -2.60 12.38 -0.05
CA SER A 127 -1.63 11.68 -0.91
C SER A 127 -2.13 11.55 -2.35
N ALA A 128 -3.41 11.21 -2.53
CA ALA A 128 -4.02 11.12 -3.85
C ALA A 128 -4.07 12.49 -4.55
N VAL A 129 -4.53 13.53 -3.83
CA VAL A 129 -4.60 14.90 -4.35
C VAL A 129 -3.22 15.43 -4.73
N ASP A 130 -2.20 15.17 -3.89
CA ASP A 130 -0.83 15.59 -4.14
C ASP A 130 -0.27 14.96 -5.42
N LEU A 131 -0.38 13.63 -5.58
CA LEU A 131 0.08 12.92 -6.78
C LEU A 131 -0.68 13.36 -8.03
N TRP A 132 -2.00 13.49 -7.96
CA TRP A 132 -2.80 13.88 -9.12
C TRP A 132 -2.60 15.34 -9.50
N THR A 133 -2.29 16.20 -8.53
CA THR A 133 -1.89 17.59 -8.82
C THR A 133 -0.52 17.60 -9.48
N ALA A 134 0.47 16.86 -8.95
CA ALA A 134 1.78 16.71 -9.58
C ALA A 134 1.66 16.21 -11.03
N PHE A 135 0.77 15.24 -11.28
CA PHE A 135 0.49 14.75 -12.64
C PHE A 135 -0.07 15.85 -13.55
N ARG A 136 -1.10 16.57 -13.12
CA ARG A 136 -1.73 17.65 -13.90
C ARG A 136 -0.78 18.81 -14.17
N GLU A 137 0.10 19.12 -13.23
CA GLU A 137 1.10 20.18 -13.33
C GLU A 137 2.37 19.76 -14.10
N GLY A 138 2.36 18.57 -14.75
CA GLY A 138 3.37 18.15 -15.70
C GLY A 138 4.60 17.46 -15.10
N GLN A 139 4.55 17.04 -13.84
CA GLN A 139 5.65 16.27 -13.21
C GLN A 139 5.86 14.90 -13.88
N PHE A 140 4.85 14.39 -14.59
CA PHE A 140 4.85 13.09 -15.28
C PHE A 140 4.55 13.27 -16.77
N PRO A 141 5.47 13.84 -17.57
CA PRO A 141 5.17 14.21 -18.94
C PRO A 141 4.96 13.00 -19.85
N GLY A 142 4.02 13.13 -20.79
CA GLY A 142 3.84 12.18 -21.89
C GLY A 142 3.28 10.82 -21.45
N GLN A 143 2.55 10.74 -20.34
CA GLN A 143 1.88 9.52 -19.89
C GLN A 143 0.39 9.74 -19.55
N PRO A 144 -0.44 8.68 -19.60
CA PRO A 144 -1.80 8.75 -19.08
C PRO A 144 -1.80 8.90 -17.55
N ALA A 145 -2.96 9.29 -16.99
CA ALA A 145 -3.12 9.41 -15.55
C ALA A 145 -2.87 8.07 -14.84
N PRO A 146 -2.03 8.04 -13.80
CA PRO A 146 -1.78 6.82 -13.04
C PRO A 146 -3.01 6.46 -12.18
N TRP A 147 -3.18 5.18 -11.92
CA TRP A 147 -4.12 4.71 -10.91
C TRP A 147 -3.53 4.91 -9.50
N VAL A 148 -4.37 5.33 -8.56
CA VAL A 148 -3.98 5.50 -7.16
C VAL A 148 -4.83 4.59 -6.29
N GLY A 149 -4.20 3.67 -5.58
CA GLY A 149 -4.83 2.75 -4.65
C GLY A 149 -4.49 3.05 -3.20
N TRP A 150 -5.45 2.79 -2.33
CA TRP A 150 -5.26 2.88 -0.90
C TRP A 150 -5.95 1.71 -0.21
N LEU A 151 -5.20 0.96 0.60
CA LEU A 151 -5.70 -0.19 1.35
C LEU A 151 -5.50 0.05 2.83
N MET A 152 -6.57 -0.10 3.61
CA MET A 152 -6.50 -0.02 5.06
C MET A 152 -6.93 -1.33 5.70
N VAL A 153 -6.11 -1.80 6.66
CA VAL A 153 -6.42 -2.94 7.53
C VAL A 153 -6.86 -2.40 8.89
N CYS A 154 -8.09 -2.75 9.33
CA CYS A 154 -8.68 -2.33 10.59
C CYS A 154 -9.16 -3.53 11.41
#